data_15ed4415202a4d72bb0d26bedceb2976
#
_entry.id   15ed4415202a4d72bb0d26bedceb2976
#
_cell.length_a   1.000
_cell.length_b   1.000
_cell.length_c   1.000
_cell.angle_alpha   90.00
_cell.angle_beta   90.00
_cell.angle_gamma   90.00
#
_symmetry.space_group_name_H-M   'P 1'
#
loop_
_entity.id
_entity.type
_entity.pdbx_description
1 polymer ?
#
loop_
_entity_poly.entity_id
_entity_poly.type
_entity_poly.pdbx_seq_one_letter_code
_entity_poly.pdbx_strand_id
1 'polypeptide(L)'
;MDNSFDSLLNASAVPQDEKVQAFIAESKNNRNRCYELSEQVTAQVATDGKMLQKYLDVQSTFDRYTTNNALLILAQRPDAQKLGDYGYWRDHGFYLKRMEQQNPVLILEPGKTYKREDGTVGNYYNAKKLYDISPVSYTHLRAHE
;
A
#
# COMPACT_ATOMS: atom_id res chain seq x y z
N MET A 1 -32.27 27.94 13.40
CA MET A 1 -31.01 27.25 13.09
C MET A 1 -29.88 27.95 13.82
N ASP A 2 -29.06 27.15 14.48
CA ASP A 2 -28.03 27.70 15.33
C ASP A 2 -26.79 28.11 14.52
N ASN A 3 -26.65 29.41 14.26
CA ASN A 3 -25.54 29.96 13.50
C ASN A 3 -24.19 29.79 14.21
N SER A 4 -24.17 29.70 15.54
CA SER A 4 -22.94 29.53 16.28
C SER A 4 -22.44 28.07 16.18
N PHE A 5 -23.35 27.11 16.09
CA PHE A 5 -23.00 25.71 15.84
C PHE A 5 -22.44 25.52 14.44
N ASP A 6 -23.08 26.13 13.43
CA ASP A 6 -22.61 26.09 12.06
C ASP A 6 -21.23 26.77 11.92
N SER A 7 -20.99 27.85 12.62
CA SER A 7 -19.67 28.49 12.67
C SER A 7 -18.60 27.61 13.27
N LEU A 8 -18.93 26.89 14.35
CA LEU A 8 -18.01 25.96 14.99
C LEU A 8 -17.69 24.79 14.06
N LEU A 9 -18.70 24.25 13.38
CA LEU A 9 -18.49 23.18 12.40
C LEU A 9 -17.61 23.65 11.26
N ASN A 10 -17.85 24.83 10.74
CA ASN A 10 -17.05 25.38 9.65
C ASN A 10 -15.63 25.67 10.10
N ALA A 11 -15.42 26.18 11.30
CA ALA A 11 -14.10 26.48 11.84
C ALA A 11 -13.28 25.21 12.06
N SER A 12 -13.93 24.09 12.46
CA SER A 12 -13.25 22.79 12.58
C SER A 12 -13.18 22.02 11.26
N ALA A 13 -14.12 22.28 10.33
CA ALA A 13 -14.18 21.57 9.06
C ALA A 13 -13.07 22.00 8.10
N VAL A 14 -12.60 23.24 8.14
CA VAL A 14 -11.56 23.73 7.22
C VAL A 14 -10.26 22.96 7.36
N PRO A 15 -9.63 22.77 8.55
CA PRO A 15 -8.43 21.94 8.66
C PRO A 15 -8.69 20.46 8.36
N GLN A 16 -9.87 19.96 8.74
CA GLN A 16 -10.25 18.58 8.48
C GLN A 16 -10.48 18.36 6.99
N ASP A 17 -11.10 19.33 6.31
CA ASP A 17 -11.34 19.26 4.88
C ASP A 17 -10.03 19.27 4.10
N GLU A 18 -9.06 20.09 4.51
CA GLU A 18 -7.71 20.07 3.94
C GLU A 18 -7.03 18.73 4.15
N LYS A 19 -7.16 18.11 5.33
CA LYS A 19 -6.62 16.79 5.62
C LYS A 19 -7.28 15.72 4.76
N VAL A 20 -8.60 15.80 4.58
CA VAL A 20 -9.34 14.88 3.73
C VAL A 20 -8.90 15.02 2.28
N GLN A 21 -8.74 16.25 1.79
CA GLN A 21 -8.27 16.49 0.44
C GLN A 21 -6.85 16.00 0.23
N ALA A 22 -5.96 16.20 1.20
CA ALA A 22 -4.60 15.68 1.16
C ALA A 22 -4.59 14.15 1.14
N PHE A 23 -5.45 13.51 1.93
CA PHE A 23 -5.59 12.06 1.95
C PHE A 23 -6.07 11.52 0.60
N ILE A 24 -7.08 12.16 0.01
CA ILE A 24 -7.61 11.78 -1.30
C ILE A 24 -6.53 11.90 -2.36
N ALA A 25 -5.77 13.01 -2.36
CA ALA A 25 -4.69 13.23 -3.31
C ALA A 25 -3.59 12.18 -3.15
N GLU A 26 -3.19 11.88 -1.92
CA GLU A 26 -2.19 10.85 -1.63
C GLU A 26 -2.66 9.48 -2.10
N SER A 27 -3.91 9.11 -1.80
CA SER A 27 -4.48 7.83 -2.21
C SER A 27 -4.51 7.69 -3.72
N LYS A 28 -4.86 8.75 -4.44
CA LYS A 28 -4.86 8.77 -5.89
C LYS A 28 -3.44 8.64 -6.45
N ASN A 29 -2.49 9.36 -5.87
CA ASN A 29 -1.09 9.30 -6.28
C ASN A 29 -0.50 7.91 -6.06
N ASN A 30 -0.78 7.30 -4.92
CA ASN A 30 -0.32 5.96 -4.61
C ASN A 30 -0.91 4.92 -5.56
N ARG A 31 -2.18 5.03 -5.88
CA ARG A 31 -2.84 4.15 -6.84
C ARG A 31 -2.22 4.30 -8.23
N ASN A 32 -2.02 5.52 -8.68
CA ASN A 32 -1.39 5.78 -9.97
C ASN A 32 0.05 5.26 -10.01
N ARG A 33 0.77 5.39 -8.91
CA ARG A 33 2.12 4.83 -8.75
C ARG A 33 2.11 3.31 -8.94
N CYS A 34 1.13 2.63 -8.35
CA CYS A 34 0.98 1.20 -8.52
C CYS A 34 0.75 0.83 -9.99
N TYR A 35 -0.09 1.56 -10.69
CA TYR A 35 -0.35 1.29 -12.10
C TYR A 35 0.90 1.51 -12.96
N GLU A 36 1.65 2.57 -12.72
CA GLU A 36 2.90 2.83 -13.42
C GLU A 36 3.94 1.75 -13.16
N LEU A 37 4.14 1.38 -11.90
CA LEU A 37 5.10 0.34 -11.51
C LEU A 37 4.70 -1.01 -12.11
N SER A 38 3.43 -1.35 -12.07
CA SER A 38 2.90 -2.59 -12.64
C SER A 38 3.19 -2.67 -14.14
N GLU A 39 2.96 -1.60 -14.86
CA GLU A 39 3.23 -1.54 -16.31
C GLU A 39 4.72 -1.70 -16.60
N GLN A 40 5.56 -0.96 -15.89
CA GLN A 40 7.01 -1.00 -16.07
C GLN A 40 7.60 -2.38 -15.74
N VAL A 41 7.24 -2.94 -14.60
CA VAL A 41 7.80 -4.23 -14.16
C VAL A 41 7.30 -5.38 -15.03
N THR A 42 6.06 -5.32 -15.49
CA THR A 42 5.52 -6.33 -16.40
C THR A 42 6.32 -6.36 -17.70
N ALA A 43 6.64 -5.18 -18.25
CA ALA A 43 7.45 -5.08 -19.45
C ALA A 43 8.86 -5.64 -19.22
N GLN A 44 9.47 -5.36 -18.07
CA GLN A 44 10.80 -5.87 -17.73
C GLN A 44 10.80 -7.40 -17.59
N VAL A 45 9.82 -7.96 -16.92
CA VAL A 45 9.69 -9.42 -16.75
C VAL A 45 9.47 -10.11 -18.09
N ALA A 46 8.70 -9.50 -18.98
CA ALA A 46 8.41 -10.05 -20.30
C ALA A 46 9.64 -10.09 -21.21
N THR A 47 10.63 -9.23 -20.98
CA THR A 47 11.78 -9.07 -21.88
C THR A 47 13.12 -9.50 -21.28
N ASP A 48 13.18 -9.80 -19.99
CA ASP A 48 14.42 -10.14 -19.29
C ASP A 48 14.22 -11.39 -18.42
N GLY A 49 14.92 -12.46 -18.78
CA GLY A 49 14.83 -13.74 -18.05
C GLY A 49 15.30 -13.65 -16.59
N LYS A 50 16.23 -12.75 -16.28
CA LYS A 50 16.67 -12.52 -14.89
C LYS A 50 15.56 -11.88 -14.07
N MET A 51 14.82 -10.96 -14.65
CA MET A 51 13.67 -10.35 -13.99
C MET A 51 12.54 -11.36 -13.79
N LEU A 52 12.33 -12.25 -14.77
CA LEU A 52 11.37 -13.34 -14.63
C LEU A 52 11.73 -14.23 -13.45
N GLN A 53 13.01 -14.61 -13.31
CA GLN A 53 13.48 -15.42 -12.19
C GLN A 53 13.25 -14.71 -10.86
N LYS A 54 13.55 -13.43 -10.78
CA LYS A 54 13.29 -12.63 -9.57
C LYS A 54 11.79 -12.59 -9.24
N TYR A 55 10.95 -12.46 -10.27
CA TYR A 55 9.50 -12.50 -10.07
C TYR A 55 9.07 -13.85 -9.48
N LEU A 56 9.58 -14.95 -10.00
CA LEU A 56 9.25 -16.28 -9.49
C LEU A 56 9.67 -16.45 -8.04
N ASP A 57 10.83 -15.93 -7.67
CA ASP A 57 11.32 -15.95 -6.29
C ASP A 57 10.40 -15.14 -5.36
N VAL A 58 9.99 -13.95 -5.79
CA VAL A 58 9.06 -13.10 -5.02
C VAL A 58 7.70 -13.80 -4.89
N GLN A 59 7.16 -14.33 -5.97
CA GLN A 59 5.86 -15.00 -5.94
C GLN A 59 5.89 -16.24 -5.04
N SER A 60 7.00 -16.96 -5.03
CA SER A 60 7.21 -18.10 -4.15
C SER A 60 7.20 -17.69 -2.66
N THR A 61 7.80 -16.54 -2.34
CA THR A 61 7.79 -15.99 -0.98
C THR A 61 6.41 -15.50 -0.58
N PHE A 62 5.68 -14.89 -1.52
CA PHE A 62 4.37 -14.29 -1.30
C PHE A 62 3.30 -15.03 -2.11
N ASP A 63 3.15 -16.32 -1.84
CA ASP A 63 2.26 -17.20 -2.60
C ASP A 63 0.78 -16.88 -2.50
N ARG A 64 0.39 -16.14 -1.47
CA ARG A 64 -1.00 -15.70 -1.27
C ARG A 64 -1.34 -14.40 -1.98
N TYR A 65 -0.35 -13.72 -2.52
CA TYR A 65 -0.56 -12.47 -3.24
C TYR A 65 -0.87 -12.76 -4.71
N THR A 66 -1.64 -11.88 -5.31
CA THR A 66 -1.92 -11.96 -6.75
C THR A 66 -0.62 -11.75 -7.54
N THR A 67 -0.63 -12.18 -8.80
CA THR A 67 0.49 -11.93 -9.72
C THR A 67 0.83 -10.45 -9.79
N ASN A 68 -0.18 -9.59 -9.91
CA ASN A 68 0.04 -8.15 -10.00
C ASN A 68 0.69 -7.59 -8.75
N ASN A 69 0.24 -8.01 -7.58
CA ASN A 69 0.83 -7.55 -6.32
C ASN A 69 2.23 -8.10 -6.11
N ALA A 70 2.51 -9.35 -6.52
CA ALA A 70 3.87 -9.88 -6.50
C ALA A 70 4.79 -9.08 -7.44
N LEU A 71 4.31 -8.65 -8.59
CA LEU A 71 5.06 -7.79 -9.49
C LEU A 71 5.32 -6.41 -8.87
N LEU A 72 4.36 -5.87 -8.13
CA LEU A 72 4.55 -4.61 -7.40
C LEU A 72 5.60 -4.76 -6.30
N ILE A 73 5.60 -5.88 -5.58
CA ILE A 73 6.63 -6.17 -4.59
C ILE A 73 8.00 -6.26 -5.25
N LEU A 74 8.09 -6.98 -6.37
CA LEU A 74 9.33 -7.08 -7.14
C LEU A 74 9.87 -5.69 -7.54
N ALA A 75 8.98 -4.81 -7.99
CA ALA A 75 9.36 -3.48 -8.44
C ALA A 75 9.90 -2.61 -7.30
N GLN A 76 9.38 -2.78 -6.09
CA GLN A 76 9.66 -1.89 -4.97
C GLN A 76 10.63 -2.47 -3.95
N ARG A 77 10.50 -3.75 -3.65
CA ARG A 77 11.33 -4.42 -2.65
C ARG A 77 11.46 -5.92 -2.95
N PRO A 78 12.31 -6.29 -3.90
CA PRO A 78 12.47 -7.70 -4.30
C PRO A 78 13.04 -8.60 -3.20
N ASP A 79 13.68 -8.02 -2.20
CA ASP A 79 14.28 -8.72 -1.06
C ASP A 79 13.34 -8.84 0.15
N ALA A 80 12.10 -8.38 0.04
CA ALA A 80 11.14 -8.45 1.13
C ALA A 80 10.90 -9.90 1.56
N GLN A 81 10.83 -10.12 2.86
CA GLN A 81 10.62 -11.45 3.45
C GLN A 81 9.20 -11.60 3.97
N LYS A 82 8.68 -10.59 4.63
CA LYS A 82 7.35 -10.62 5.21
C LYS A 82 6.77 -9.21 5.24
N LEU A 83 5.62 -9.06 4.64
CA LEU A 83 4.95 -7.77 4.54
C LEU A 83 3.67 -7.77 5.38
N GLY A 84 3.43 -6.67 6.05
CA GLY A 84 2.20 -6.42 6.79
C GLY A 84 1.93 -4.94 6.86
N ASP A 85 0.66 -4.57 7.06
CA ASP A 85 0.33 -3.17 7.26
C ASP A 85 0.74 -2.72 8.68
N TYR A 86 0.59 -1.43 8.95
CA TYR A 86 0.95 -0.87 10.24
C TYR A 86 0.19 -1.56 11.38
N GLY A 87 -1.12 -1.78 11.20
CA GLY A 87 -1.95 -2.45 12.21
C GLY A 87 -1.52 -3.89 12.45
N TYR A 88 -1.19 -4.62 11.39
CA TYR A 88 -0.69 -5.98 11.53
C TYR A 88 0.56 -6.05 12.40
N TRP A 89 1.55 -5.21 12.13
CA TRP A 89 2.79 -5.21 12.90
C TRP A 89 2.56 -4.78 14.35
N ARG A 90 1.75 -3.75 14.56
CA ARG A 90 1.40 -3.29 15.91
C ARG A 90 0.72 -4.41 16.70
N ASP A 91 -0.22 -5.12 16.12
CA ASP A 91 -0.98 -6.19 16.78
C ASP A 91 -0.09 -7.40 17.11
N HIS A 92 1.03 -7.57 16.39
CA HIS A 92 2.01 -8.62 16.67
C HIS A 92 3.15 -8.15 17.57
N GLY A 93 3.00 -6.98 18.21
CA GLY A 93 3.98 -6.46 19.16
C GLY A 93 5.17 -5.76 18.53
N PHE A 94 5.10 -5.42 17.24
CA PHE A 94 6.18 -4.74 16.54
C PHE A 94 5.84 -3.27 16.31
N TYR A 95 6.80 -2.41 16.58
CA TYR A 95 6.66 -0.98 16.34
C TYR A 95 7.59 -0.58 15.21
N LEU A 96 7.02 -0.05 14.14
CA LEU A 96 7.80 0.37 12.99
C LEU A 96 8.57 1.64 13.31
N LYS A 97 9.85 1.66 12.95
CA LYS A 97 10.65 2.87 13.05
C LYS A 97 10.11 3.92 12.07
N ARG A 98 10.28 5.17 12.44
CA ARG A 98 9.79 6.29 11.62
C ARG A 98 10.29 6.24 10.18
N MET A 99 11.56 5.85 9.99
CA MET A 99 12.15 5.72 8.66
C MET A 99 11.46 4.62 7.83
N GLU A 100 11.10 3.52 8.48
CA GLU A 100 10.42 2.41 7.80
C GLU A 100 9.01 2.79 7.40
N GLN A 101 8.34 3.60 8.20
CA GLN A 101 7.00 4.11 7.88
C GLN A 101 7.00 5.02 6.65
N GLN A 102 8.14 5.60 6.30
CA GLN A 102 8.28 6.48 5.14
C GLN A 102 8.52 5.72 3.84
N ASN A 103 8.85 4.42 3.92
CA ASN A 103 9.17 3.59 2.76
C ASN A 103 8.25 2.37 2.66
N PRO A 104 6.93 2.59 2.52
CA PRO A 104 6.01 1.47 2.36
C PRO A 104 6.16 0.82 0.99
N VAL A 105 5.84 -0.48 0.96
CA VAL A 105 5.60 -1.18 -0.30
C VAL A 105 4.12 -1.03 -0.63
N LEU A 106 3.80 -0.54 -1.80
CA LEU A 106 2.43 -0.33 -2.23
C LEU A 106 1.93 -1.55 -2.99
N ILE A 107 0.75 -2.03 -2.61
CA ILE A 107 0.02 -3.05 -3.37
C ILE A 107 -1.38 -2.52 -3.68
N LEU A 108 -2.11 -3.22 -4.52
CA LEU A 108 -3.49 -2.90 -4.83
C LEU A 108 -4.41 -3.90 -4.16
N GLU A 109 -5.46 -3.40 -3.52
CA GLU A 109 -6.51 -4.23 -2.95
C GLU A 109 -7.87 -3.83 -3.51
N PRO A 110 -8.81 -4.78 -3.68
CA PRO A 110 -10.15 -4.46 -4.16
C PRO A 110 -10.86 -3.54 -3.18
N GLY A 111 -11.49 -2.49 -3.72
CA GLY A 111 -12.33 -1.58 -2.97
C GLY A 111 -13.79 -1.78 -3.30
N LYS A 112 -14.51 -0.67 -3.44
CA LYS A 112 -15.93 -0.69 -3.78
C LYS A 112 -16.15 -1.29 -5.16
N THR A 113 -17.28 -1.98 -5.33
CA THR A 113 -17.68 -2.50 -6.62
C THR A 113 -18.48 -1.46 -7.40
N TYR A 114 -18.48 -1.61 -8.71
CA TYR A 114 -19.33 -0.83 -9.60
C TYR A 114 -19.91 -1.72 -10.69
N LYS A 115 -21.04 -1.33 -11.22
CA LYS A 115 -21.73 -2.08 -12.27
C LYS A 115 -21.43 -1.43 -13.62
N ARG A 116 -20.95 -2.22 -14.57
CA ARG A 116 -20.70 -1.75 -15.94
C ARG A 116 -21.99 -1.73 -16.74
N GLU A 117 -21.98 -1.02 -17.86
CA GLU A 117 -23.13 -0.92 -18.76
C GLU A 117 -23.58 -2.29 -19.29
N ASP A 118 -22.64 -3.21 -19.47
CA ASP A 118 -22.94 -4.57 -19.94
C ASP A 118 -23.49 -5.50 -18.86
N GLY A 119 -23.68 -5.00 -17.63
CA GLY A 119 -24.19 -5.75 -16.50
C GLY A 119 -23.14 -6.47 -15.68
N THR A 120 -21.89 -6.49 -16.11
CA THR A 120 -20.79 -7.08 -15.34
C THR A 120 -20.41 -6.18 -14.17
N VAL A 121 -19.77 -6.78 -13.16
CA VAL A 121 -19.33 -6.06 -11.96
C VAL A 121 -17.80 -5.90 -12.00
N GLY A 122 -17.34 -4.68 -11.79
CA GLY A 122 -15.92 -4.39 -11.63
C GLY A 122 -15.62 -3.92 -10.21
N ASN A 123 -14.34 -3.83 -9.90
CA ASN A 123 -13.88 -3.33 -8.62
C ASN A 123 -13.01 -2.07 -8.82
N TYR A 124 -13.23 -1.09 -7.95
CA TYR A 124 -12.24 -0.06 -7.76
C TYR A 124 -11.11 -0.64 -6.92
N TYR A 125 -9.88 -0.23 -7.20
CA TYR A 125 -8.71 -0.68 -6.45
C TYR A 125 -8.15 0.48 -5.65
N ASN A 126 -7.71 0.17 -4.44
CA ASN A 126 -7.05 1.11 -3.56
C ASN A 126 -5.62 0.67 -3.34
N ALA A 127 -4.71 1.62 -3.24
CA ALA A 127 -3.34 1.33 -2.85
C ALA A 127 -3.29 1.08 -1.35
N LYS A 128 -2.59 0.04 -0.95
CA LYS A 128 -2.37 -0.33 0.45
C LYS A 128 -0.90 -0.26 0.75
N LYS A 129 -0.55 0.34 1.88
CA LYS A 129 0.83 0.45 2.35
C LYS A 129 1.17 -0.76 3.19
N LEU A 130 2.21 -1.48 2.78
CA LEU A 130 2.76 -2.60 3.52
C LEU A 130 4.19 -2.28 3.95
N TYR A 131 4.61 -2.90 5.03
CA TYR A 131 5.93 -2.68 5.61
C TYR A 131 6.61 -4.02 5.85
N ASP A 132 7.90 -4.07 5.55
CA ASP A 132 8.75 -5.22 5.85
C ASP A 132 9.60 -4.86 7.07
N ILE A 133 9.55 -5.69 8.11
CA ILE A 133 10.37 -5.45 9.29
C ILE A 133 11.79 -5.94 9.01
N SER A 134 12.74 -5.00 9.03
CA SER A 134 14.15 -5.32 8.86
C SER A 134 14.69 -6.05 10.09
N PRO A 135 15.74 -6.86 9.93
CA PRO A 135 16.39 -7.51 11.07
C PRO A 135 16.84 -6.52 12.16
N VAL A 136 17.22 -5.32 11.77
CA VAL A 136 17.63 -4.26 12.72
C VAL A 136 16.45 -3.84 13.58
N SER A 137 15.29 -3.61 12.98
CA SER A 137 14.07 -3.26 13.73
C SER A 137 13.63 -4.38 14.65
N TYR A 138 13.69 -5.62 14.17
CA TYR A 138 13.36 -6.79 14.97
C TYR A 138 14.27 -6.89 16.20
N THR A 139 15.57 -6.76 16.02
CA THR A 139 16.55 -6.81 17.09
C THR A 139 16.30 -5.69 18.11
N HIS A 140 15.99 -4.50 17.64
CA HIS A 140 15.68 -3.36 18.50
C HIS A 140 14.44 -3.62 19.38
N LEU A 141 13.39 -4.17 18.79
CA LEU A 141 12.17 -4.50 19.53
C LEU A 141 12.43 -5.55 20.59
N ARG A 142 13.19 -6.60 20.26
CA ARG A 142 13.53 -7.64 21.24
C ARG A 142 14.37 -7.11 22.38
N ALA A 143 15.21 -6.11 22.14
CA ALA A 143 16.00 -5.49 23.18
C ALA A 143 15.16 -4.71 24.19
N HIS A 144 13.94 -4.33 23.82
CA HIS A 144 13.00 -3.64 24.70
C HIS A 144 12.04 -4.57 25.44
N GLU A 145 12.00 -5.82 25.07
CA GLU A 145 11.24 -6.82 25.80
C GLU A 145 12.00 -7.28 27.04
#